data_74b0c60596ef773262187f710bc6409d
#
_entry.id   74b0c60596ef773262187f710bc6409d
#
_cell.length_a   1.000
_cell.length_b   1.000
_cell.length_c   1.000
_cell.angle_alpha   90.00
_cell.angle_beta   90.00
_cell.angle_gamma   90.00
#
_symmetry.space_group_name_H-M   'P 1'
#
loop_
_entity.id
_entity.type
_entity.pdbx_description
1 polymer ?
#
loop_
_entity_poly.entity_id
_entity_poly.type
_entity_poly.pdbx_seq_one_letter_code
_entity_poly.pdbx_strand_id
1 'polypeptide(L)'
;MKWLVCLGLCVALAAGAQARQQAAIASAHPLATTAGHDILERGGNAFDAAVAVAAVLAVVEPYSSGIGGGGFFLLHRANDNKQVMIDARETAPAGVKREQYLDAKGRPVQGATVRGGTSAGIPGTPAGLVHVARQYGVLP
;
A
#
# COMPACT_ATOMS: atom_id res chain seq x y z
N MET A 1 22.74 -47.20 -24.07
CA MET A 1 22.43 -45.87 -24.66
C MET A 1 20.99 -45.42 -24.47
N LYS A 2 19.97 -46.26 -24.63
CA LYS A 2 18.54 -45.87 -24.46
C LYS A 2 18.17 -45.42 -23.03
N TRP A 3 18.78 -45.99 -22.00
CA TRP A 3 18.53 -45.66 -20.60
C TRP A 3 19.08 -44.29 -20.18
N LEU A 4 20.20 -43.86 -20.76
CA LEU A 4 20.78 -42.52 -20.49
C LEU A 4 19.96 -41.41 -21.08
N VAL A 5 19.27 -41.62 -22.20
CA VAL A 5 18.38 -40.64 -22.83
C VAL A 5 17.13 -40.44 -22.02
N CYS A 6 16.55 -41.53 -21.46
CA CYS A 6 15.37 -41.42 -20.58
C CYS A 6 15.69 -40.69 -19.27
N LEU A 7 16.87 -40.95 -18.68
CA LEU A 7 17.28 -40.24 -17.45
C LEU A 7 17.49 -38.74 -17.70
N GLY A 8 18.07 -38.36 -18.82
CA GLY A 8 18.26 -36.95 -19.21
C GLY A 8 16.92 -36.23 -19.44
N LEU A 9 15.93 -36.91 -20.02
CA LEU A 9 14.62 -36.35 -20.26
C LEU A 9 13.83 -36.13 -18.96
N CYS A 10 13.95 -37.06 -18.00
CA CYS A 10 13.31 -36.91 -16.68
C CYS A 10 13.90 -35.75 -15.86
N VAL A 11 15.22 -35.52 -15.96
CA VAL A 11 15.87 -34.40 -15.27
C VAL A 11 15.49 -33.06 -15.91
N ALA A 12 15.34 -33.00 -17.23
CA ALA A 12 14.91 -31.78 -17.93
C ALA A 12 13.44 -31.41 -17.63
N LEU A 13 12.57 -32.40 -17.43
CA LEU A 13 11.17 -32.18 -17.04
C LEU A 13 11.04 -31.73 -15.58
N ALA A 14 11.89 -32.16 -14.68
CA ALA A 14 11.92 -31.75 -13.29
C ALA A 14 12.40 -30.30 -13.11
N ALA A 15 13.27 -29.78 -13.99
CA ALA A 15 13.74 -28.40 -13.94
C ALA A 15 12.66 -27.33 -14.34
N GLY A 16 11.58 -27.78 -14.99
CA GLY A 16 10.48 -26.87 -15.41
C GLY A 16 9.37 -26.70 -14.39
N ALA A 17 9.36 -27.48 -13.31
CA ALA A 17 8.34 -27.40 -12.26
C ALA A 17 8.79 -26.53 -11.08
N GLN A 18 9.35 -25.36 -11.35
CA GLN A 18 9.46 -24.34 -10.32
C GLN A 18 8.03 -23.88 -10.03
N ALA A 19 7.50 -24.32 -8.89
CA ALA A 19 6.22 -23.85 -8.43
C ALA A 19 6.27 -22.31 -8.43
N ARG A 20 5.53 -21.67 -9.35
CA ARG A 20 5.32 -20.23 -9.28
C ARG A 20 4.83 -19.96 -7.87
N GLN A 21 5.60 -19.23 -7.09
CA GLN A 21 5.16 -18.77 -5.80
C GLN A 21 3.84 -18.00 -6.05
N GLN A 22 2.72 -18.62 -5.69
CA GLN A 22 1.42 -18.01 -5.90
C GLN A 22 1.32 -16.85 -4.93
N ALA A 23 1.35 -15.65 -5.47
CA ALA A 23 1.08 -14.45 -4.70
C ALA A 23 -0.42 -14.39 -4.39
N ALA A 24 -0.76 -13.99 -3.17
CA ALA A 24 -2.14 -13.75 -2.77
C ALA A 24 -2.33 -12.27 -2.45
N ILE A 25 -3.43 -11.69 -2.91
CA ILE A 25 -3.83 -10.32 -2.63
C ILE A 25 -5.27 -10.34 -2.13
N ALA A 26 -5.51 -9.67 -1.00
CA ALA A 26 -6.84 -9.42 -0.49
C ALA A 26 -7.04 -7.91 -0.31
N SER A 27 -8.08 -7.36 -0.89
CA SER A 27 -8.46 -5.96 -0.73
C SER A 27 -9.98 -5.80 -0.64
N ALA A 28 -10.45 -4.62 -0.25
CA ALA A 28 -11.86 -4.34 -0.08
C ALA A 28 -12.66 -4.31 -1.40
N HIS A 29 -11.98 -4.22 -2.56
CA HIS A 29 -12.66 -4.13 -3.86
C HIS A 29 -11.98 -5.00 -4.93
N PRO A 30 -12.75 -5.78 -5.73
CA PRO A 30 -12.18 -6.67 -6.75
C PRO A 30 -11.25 -5.98 -7.76
N LEU A 31 -11.59 -4.76 -8.20
CA LEU A 31 -10.75 -4.01 -9.14
C LEU A 31 -9.38 -3.67 -8.54
N ALA A 32 -9.32 -3.39 -7.25
CA ALA A 32 -8.05 -3.13 -6.57
C ALA A 32 -7.21 -4.41 -6.45
N THR A 33 -7.86 -5.55 -6.15
CA THR A 33 -7.19 -6.86 -6.14
C THR A 33 -6.63 -7.19 -7.52
N THR A 34 -7.40 -6.98 -8.59
CA THR A 34 -6.95 -7.17 -9.98
C THR A 34 -5.74 -6.29 -10.30
N ALA A 35 -5.79 -5.01 -9.97
CA ALA A 35 -4.66 -4.10 -10.20
C ALA A 35 -3.37 -4.55 -9.51
N GLY A 36 -3.47 -5.09 -8.30
CA GLY A 36 -2.32 -5.68 -7.62
C GLY A 36 -1.74 -6.89 -8.34
N HIS A 37 -2.59 -7.80 -8.85
CA HIS A 37 -2.15 -8.95 -9.65
C HIS A 37 -1.50 -8.50 -10.96
N ASP A 38 -2.08 -7.52 -11.66
CA ASP A 38 -1.50 -6.97 -12.91
C ASP A 38 -0.08 -6.43 -12.68
N ILE A 39 0.18 -5.80 -11.53
CA ILE A 39 1.50 -5.32 -11.15
C ILE A 39 2.48 -6.48 -10.93
N LEU A 40 2.05 -7.53 -10.25
CA LEU A 40 2.87 -8.72 -10.04
C LEU A 40 3.20 -9.43 -11.37
N GLU A 41 2.24 -9.50 -12.30
CA GLU A 41 2.46 -10.08 -13.65
C GLU A 41 3.45 -9.27 -14.49
N ARG A 42 3.53 -7.96 -14.28
CA ARG A 42 4.52 -7.07 -14.92
C ARG A 42 5.90 -7.15 -14.27
N GLY A 43 6.10 -8.01 -13.28
CA GLY A 43 7.37 -8.18 -12.59
C GLY A 43 7.57 -7.29 -11.37
N GLY A 44 6.53 -6.57 -10.93
CA GLY A 44 6.53 -5.85 -9.66
C GLY A 44 6.58 -6.81 -8.47
N ASN A 45 6.97 -6.30 -7.33
CA ASN A 45 6.96 -7.03 -6.07
C ASN A 45 5.68 -6.73 -5.25
N ALA A 46 5.58 -7.30 -4.05
CA ALA A 46 4.44 -7.10 -3.18
C ALA A 46 4.24 -5.63 -2.76
N PHE A 47 5.32 -4.84 -2.71
CA PHE A 47 5.24 -3.42 -2.36
C PHE A 47 4.69 -2.59 -3.51
N ASP A 48 5.09 -2.87 -4.75
CA ASP A 48 4.51 -2.27 -5.96
C ASP A 48 3.02 -2.60 -6.06
N ALA A 49 2.66 -3.87 -5.82
CA ALA A 49 1.27 -4.32 -5.82
C ALA A 49 0.45 -3.59 -4.73
N ALA A 50 0.99 -3.42 -3.52
CA ALA A 50 0.31 -2.70 -2.45
C ALA A 50 0.05 -1.23 -2.80
N VAL A 51 1.00 -0.56 -3.47
CA VAL A 51 0.84 0.81 -3.96
C VAL A 51 -0.29 0.90 -4.99
N ALA A 52 -0.32 -0.02 -5.96
CA ALA A 52 -1.37 -0.05 -6.99
C ALA A 52 -2.76 -0.33 -6.38
N VAL A 53 -2.84 -1.30 -5.47
CA VAL A 53 -4.08 -1.62 -4.73
C VAL A 53 -4.59 -0.39 -4.00
N ALA A 54 -3.74 0.32 -3.25
CA ALA A 54 -4.14 1.50 -2.50
C ALA A 54 -4.57 2.66 -3.42
N ALA A 55 -3.89 2.85 -4.55
CA ALA A 55 -4.25 3.87 -5.53
C ALA A 55 -5.63 3.59 -6.16
N VAL A 56 -5.92 2.33 -6.51
CA VAL A 56 -7.23 1.95 -7.07
C VAL A 56 -8.32 2.05 -6.02
N LEU A 57 -8.08 1.63 -4.76
CA LEU A 57 -9.02 1.78 -3.66
C LEU A 57 -9.41 3.25 -3.44
N ALA A 58 -8.50 4.19 -3.63
CA ALA A 58 -8.79 5.61 -3.51
C ALA A 58 -9.85 6.11 -4.53
N VAL A 59 -10.04 5.37 -5.62
CA VAL A 59 -11.04 5.68 -6.66
C VAL A 59 -12.32 4.89 -6.48
N VAL A 60 -12.20 3.58 -6.20
CA VAL A 60 -13.35 2.66 -6.17
C VAL A 60 -14.01 2.56 -4.79
N GLU A 61 -13.30 2.98 -3.75
CA GLU A 61 -13.74 3.00 -2.33
C GLU A 61 -13.44 4.36 -1.67
N PRO A 62 -13.81 5.51 -2.27
CA PRO A 62 -13.36 6.83 -1.81
C PRO A 62 -13.86 7.21 -0.42
N TYR A 63 -14.92 6.59 0.05
CA TYR A 63 -15.49 6.78 1.40
C TYR A 63 -14.70 6.06 2.51
N SER A 64 -13.84 5.10 2.15
CA SER A 64 -13.04 4.30 3.09
C SER A 64 -11.54 4.42 2.85
N SER A 65 -11.10 4.68 1.62
CA SER A 65 -9.71 4.53 1.18
C SER A 65 -9.22 5.67 0.30
N GLY A 66 -9.61 6.91 0.61
CA GLY A 66 -9.21 8.09 -0.18
C GLY A 66 -7.74 8.47 -0.01
N ILE A 67 -7.19 9.24 -0.97
CA ILE A 67 -5.84 9.81 -0.88
C ILE A 67 -5.77 11.07 -0.01
N GLY A 68 -6.91 11.61 0.41
CA GLY A 68 -7.01 12.80 1.26
C GLY A 68 -6.79 12.54 2.75
N GLY A 69 -6.54 11.29 3.13
CA GLY A 69 -6.32 10.86 4.49
C GLY A 69 -4.89 10.37 4.74
N GLY A 70 -4.75 9.46 5.68
CA GLY A 70 -3.51 8.83 6.04
C GLY A 70 -3.70 7.40 6.52
N GLY A 71 -2.61 6.75 6.90
CA GLY A 71 -2.64 5.39 7.39
C GLY A 71 -1.27 4.88 7.76
N PHE A 72 -1.20 3.57 7.98
CA PHE A 72 0.04 2.88 8.31
C PHE A 72 0.29 1.78 7.29
N PHE A 73 1.57 1.62 6.91
CA PHE A 73 2.02 0.49 6.11
C PHE A 73 2.90 -0.40 6.98
N LEU A 74 2.47 -1.64 7.18
CA LEU A 74 3.31 -2.66 7.81
C LEU A 74 3.89 -3.55 6.72
N LEU A 75 5.20 -3.46 6.55
CA LEU A 75 5.96 -4.16 5.51
C LEU A 75 6.79 -5.27 6.12
N HIS A 76 6.82 -6.43 5.46
CA HIS A 76 7.76 -7.49 5.77
C HIS A 76 8.72 -7.70 4.60
N ARG A 77 10.02 -7.53 4.84
CA ARG A 77 11.07 -7.78 3.87
C ARG A 77 11.64 -9.18 4.08
N ALA A 78 11.30 -10.10 3.20
CA ALA A 78 11.70 -11.50 3.34
C ALA A 78 13.22 -11.73 3.20
N ASN A 79 13.94 -10.88 2.43
CA ASN A 79 15.37 -11.02 2.17
C ASN A 79 16.25 -10.82 3.42
N ASP A 80 15.83 -10.00 4.37
CA ASP A 80 16.56 -9.73 5.62
C ASP A 80 15.69 -9.96 6.87
N ASN A 81 14.51 -10.54 6.67
CA ASN A 81 13.53 -10.85 7.73
C ASN A 81 13.18 -9.64 8.61
N LYS A 82 13.14 -8.45 8.02
CA LYS A 82 12.79 -7.22 8.75
C LYS A 82 11.34 -6.83 8.56
N GLN A 83 10.75 -6.37 9.65
CA GLN A 83 9.48 -5.67 9.64
C GLN A 83 9.72 -4.17 9.74
N VAL A 84 9.03 -3.41 8.91
CA VAL A 84 9.10 -1.95 8.86
C VAL A 84 7.69 -1.41 8.92
N MET A 85 7.44 -0.50 9.84
CA MET A 85 6.21 0.27 9.87
C MET A 85 6.47 1.68 9.37
N ILE A 86 5.67 2.12 8.41
CA ILE A 86 5.69 3.48 7.88
C ILE A 86 4.46 4.18 8.42
N ASP A 87 4.69 5.26 9.17
CA ASP A 87 3.65 6.16 9.60
C ASP A 87 3.41 7.19 8.49
N ALA A 88 2.27 7.07 7.83
CA ALA A 88 1.79 7.96 6.80
C ALA A 88 0.46 8.61 7.22
N ARG A 89 0.29 8.86 8.51
CA ARG A 89 -0.87 9.57 9.01
C ARG A 89 -0.86 11.04 8.59
N GLU A 90 -2.01 11.64 8.69
CA GLU A 90 -2.19 13.07 8.50
C GLU A 90 -1.42 13.84 9.55
N THR A 91 -0.89 14.98 9.17
CA THR A 91 -0.27 15.93 10.08
C THR A 91 -1.11 17.19 10.17
N ALA A 92 -1.05 17.87 11.31
CA ALA A 92 -1.66 19.18 11.44
C ALA A 92 -0.89 20.20 10.59
N PRO A 93 -1.57 21.12 9.88
CA PRO A 93 -0.89 22.26 9.25
C PRO A 93 -0.09 23.07 10.26
N ALA A 94 1.10 23.56 9.86
CA ALA A 94 2.02 24.28 10.76
C ALA A 94 1.40 25.51 11.44
N GLY A 95 0.39 26.12 10.81
CA GLY A 95 -0.31 27.30 11.34
C GLY A 95 -1.49 26.99 12.26
N VAL A 96 -1.79 25.69 12.50
CA VAL A 96 -2.92 25.32 13.37
C VAL A 96 -2.61 25.63 14.82
N LYS A 97 -3.56 26.31 15.47
CA LYS A 97 -3.52 26.63 16.89
C LYS A 97 -4.79 26.11 17.57
N ARG A 98 -4.64 25.72 18.83
CA ARG A 98 -5.74 25.21 19.66
C ARG A 98 -6.91 26.20 19.73
N GLU A 99 -6.62 27.48 19.80
CA GLU A 99 -7.59 28.58 19.95
C GLU A 99 -8.59 28.67 18.80
N GLN A 100 -8.21 28.16 17.60
CA GLN A 100 -9.10 28.11 16.42
C GLN A 100 -10.32 27.19 16.62
N TYR A 101 -10.27 26.30 17.60
CA TYR A 101 -11.33 25.36 17.92
C TYR A 101 -12.09 25.71 19.20
N LEU A 102 -11.81 26.90 19.79
CA LEU A 102 -12.40 27.35 21.05
C LEU A 102 -13.25 28.58 20.83
N ASP A 103 -14.33 28.70 21.62
CA ASP A 103 -15.13 29.94 21.71
C ASP A 103 -14.41 31.00 22.59
N ALA A 104 -14.99 32.19 22.67
CA ALA A 104 -14.47 33.30 23.50
C ALA A 104 -14.35 32.95 25.00
N LYS A 105 -14.97 31.87 25.46
CA LYS A 105 -14.92 31.36 26.83
C LYS A 105 -13.96 30.21 26.99
N GLY A 106 -13.16 29.87 25.94
CA GLY A 106 -12.20 28.76 25.94
C GLY A 106 -12.85 27.37 25.85
N ARG A 107 -14.11 27.26 25.44
CA ARG A 107 -14.82 26.00 25.29
C ARG A 107 -14.76 25.51 23.86
N PRO A 108 -14.69 24.19 23.60
CA PRO A 108 -14.70 23.63 22.27
C PRO A 108 -15.93 24.04 21.45
N VAL A 109 -15.71 24.56 20.25
CA VAL A 109 -16.79 24.87 19.30
C VAL A 109 -17.24 23.55 18.68
N GLN A 110 -18.53 23.25 18.84
CA GLN A 110 -19.10 21.99 18.32
C GLN A 110 -18.93 21.88 16.79
N GLY A 111 -18.35 20.82 16.33
CA GLY A 111 -18.16 20.55 14.90
C GLY A 111 -16.94 21.25 14.26
N ALA A 112 -16.21 22.11 14.96
CA ALA A 112 -15.04 22.81 14.42
C ALA A 112 -13.90 21.84 13.99
N THR A 113 -13.81 20.69 14.63
CA THR A 113 -12.84 19.62 14.29
C THR A 113 -13.36 18.61 13.28
N VAL A 114 -14.59 18.77 12.78
CA VAL A 114 -15.25 17.80 11.89
C VAL A 114 -15.68 18.44 10.57
N ARG A 115 -15.90 19.75 10.55
CA ARG A 115 -16.47 20.48 9.40
C ARG A 115 -15.61 21.67 9.03
N GLY A 116 -15.51 21.92 7.71
CA GLY A 116 -14.80 23.07 7.15
C GLY A 116 -13.30 22.83 6.99
N GLY A 117 -12.60 23.81 6.42
CA GLY A 117 -11.19 23.70 6.09
C GLY A 117 -10.26 23.52 7.29
N THR A 118 -10.64 24.01 8.46
CA THR A 118 -9.86 23.86 9.70
C THR A 118 -9.90 22.45 10.30
N SER A 119 -10.82 21.59 9.83
CA SER A 119 -10.92 20.18 10.25
C SER A 119 -10.06 19.24 9.43
N ALA A 120 -9.51 19.70 8.31
CA ALA A 120 -8.70 18.88 7.42
C ALA A 120 -7.22 18.87 7.83
N GLY A 121 -6.63 17.69 7.95
CA GLY A 121 -5.19 17.52 8.07
C GLY A 121 -4.48 17.58 6.72
N ILE A 122 -3.15 17.62 6.74
CA ILE A 122 -2.33 17.43 5.55
C ILE A 122 -2.28 15.94 5.26
N PRO A 123 -2.72 15.47 4.07
CA PRO A 123 -2.76 14.04 3.76
C PRO A 123 -1.39 13.38 3.78
N GLY A 124 -1.29 12.24 4.46
CA GLY A 124 -0.08 11.44 4.50
C GLY A 124 -0.06 10.29 3.48
N THR A 125 -1.23 9.80 3.04
CA THR A 125 -1.33 8.67 2.11
C THR A 125 -0.48 8.86 0.84
N PRO A 126 -0.53 9.99 0.10
CA PRO A 126 0.27 10.17 -1.11
C PRO A 126 1.77 10.08 -0.83
N ALA A 127 2.24 10.70 0.25
CA ALA A 127 3.65 10.64 0.65
C ALA A 127 4.07 9.21 1.01
N GLY A 128 3.22 8.48 1.75
CA GLY A 128 3.45 7.09 2.12
C GLY A 128 3.54 6.18 0.89
N LEU A 129 2.61 6.29 -0.05
CA LEU A 129 2.62 5.51 -1.29
C LEU A 129 3.90 5.77 -2.13
N VAL A 130 4.28 7.04 -2.29
CA VAL A 130 5.52 7.41 -2.99
C VAL A 130 6.74 6.85 -2.26
N HIS A 131 6.76 6.92 -0.92
CA HIS A 131 7.84 6.36 -0.13
C HIS A 131 7.95 4.84 -0.30
N VAL A 132 6.83 4.11 -0.20
CA VAL A 132 6.81 2.65 -0.41
C VAL A 132 7.30 2.28 -1.80
N ALA A 133 6.79 2.93 -2.85
CA ALA A 133 7.21 2.67 -4.22
C ALA A 133 8.72 2.88 -4.40
N ARG A 134 9.26 4.01 -3.94
CA ARG A 134 10.67 4.39 -4.15
C ARG A 134 11.66 3.57 -3.33
N GLN A 135 11.31 3.17 -2.10
CA GLN A 135 12.25 2.52 -1.18
C GLN A 135 12.15 1.00 -1.21
N TYR A 136 11.01 0.45 -1.63
CA TYR A 136 10.73 -0.99 -1.54
C TYR A 136 10.25 -1.59 -2.86
N GLY A 137 9.72 -0.80 -3.78
CA GLY A 137 9.33 -1.23 -5.11
C GLY A 137 10.54 -1.58 -5.99
N VAL A 138 10.27 -2.32 -7.07
CA VAL A 138 11.25 -2.71 -8.09
C VAL A 138 10.87 -2.19 -9.48
N LEU A 139 9.63 -1.73 -9.65
CA LEU A 139 9.20 -1.08 -10.88
C LEU A 139 9.63 0.39 -10.92
N PRO A 140 9.89 0.95 -12.11
CA PRO A 140 10.29 2.35 -12.29
C PRO A 140 9.17 3.34 -11.96
#